data_fa29e52012de1e5828883190eea79583
#
_entry.id   fa29e52012de1e5828883190eea79583
#
_cell.length_a   1.000
_cell.length_b   1.000
_cell.length_c   1.000
_cell.angle_alpha   90.00
_cell.angle_beta   90.00
_cell.angle_gamma   90.00
#
_symmetry.space_group_name_H-M   'P 1'
#
loop_
_entity.id
_entity.type
_entity.pdbx_description
1 polymer ?
#
loop_
_entity_poly.entity_id
_entity_poly.type
_entity_poly.pdbx_seq_one_letter_code
_entity_poly.pdbx_strand_id
1 'polypeptide(L)'
;YEYTGAWVSGEILGQGEAQFPNGAVYQGRFAKGKPDGIGKITFSDGGTYEGDWSEGVISGRGVSVYSNGTRYDGEFRDGMHNGVGIMTYPDSAIYDGTWIDNNKQGKATVTYPDGALYVGEINGGLRDGQGTLTMPDGVIYEGMWVAGEISGIGRLAQPNGDSYEGMLQGGRRQGTGVVVYANGNIYDGDFDQDQRHGQGEFTSKDGYKYTGNWSRGQIVGEGSAVYPDGTIYNGSFSADLPDGIGKITYPSGEIYDGQWSAGNIHGTGRATYPNGVIYEGAFRDTQYHGQGIMTHTDGYRYDGLWQGGQRSGDGKASYPDGATYQGGFQNGKRQGTGRLTMADGFAYDGDWQEGEMTGSGVATYSSGAVYTGLFSNGKRQGEGTMRYTNGADTSGTWINGALEGGVADAPSAVANTDQN
;
A
#
# COMPACT_ATOMS: atom_id res chain seq x y z
N TYR A 1 -44.25 -21.78 61.18
CA TYR A 1 -45.09 -21.00 60.26
C TYR A 1 -46.10 -20.21 61.08
N GLU A 2 -46.02 -18.91 60.97
CA GLU A 2 -46.97 -18.00 61.61
C GLU A 2 -47.75 -17.25 60.52
N TYR A 3 -49.07 -17.11 60.69
CA TYR A 3 -49.92 -16.38 59.75
C TYR A 3 -50.84 -15.42 60.45
N THR A 4 -50.87 -14.18 60.00
CA THR A 4 -51.80 -13.14 60.47
C THR A 4 -52.56 -12.60 59.24
N GLY A 5 -53.88 -12.72 59.26
CA GLY A 5 -54.68 -12.25 58.12
C GLY A 5 -56.09 -12.80 58.07
N ALA A 6 -56.73 -12.72 56.91
CA ALA A 6 -58.09 -13.11 56.67
C ALA A 6 -58.25 -14.65 56.55
N TRP A 7 -59.31 -15.16 57.24
CA TRP A 7 -59.75 -16.55 57.18
C TRP A 7 -61.21 -16.59 56.65
N VAL A 8 -61.48 -17.48 55.73
CA VAL A 8 -62.84 -17.69 55.22
C VAL A 8 -63.13 -19.19 55.24
N SER A 9 -64.18 -19.60 55.99
CA SER A 9 -64.57 -20.99 56.11
C SER A 9 -63.47 -21.98 56.52
N GLY A 10 -62.52 -21.49 57.36
CA GLY A 10 -61.41 -22.31 57.85
C GLY A 10 -60.19 -22.39 56.96
N GLU A 11 -60.22 -21.66 55.83
CA GLU A 11 -59.06 -21.56 54.91
C GLU A 11 -58.48 -20.15 54.95
N ILE A 12 -57.15 -20.04 54.79
CA ILE A 12 -56.44 -18.76 54.55
C ILE A 12 -56.88 -18.23 53.18
N LEU A 13 -57.54 -17.08 53.17
CA LEU A 13 -58.04 -16.44 51.94
C LEU A 13 -58.06 -14.91 52.12
N GLY A 14 -57.55 -14.16 51.13
CA GLY A 14 -57.51 -12.72 51.13
C GLY A 14 -56.14 -12.17 51.55
N GLN A 15 -56.11 -10.95 52.09
CA GLN A 15 -54.83 -10.30 52.48
C GLN A 15 -54.34 -10.86 53.81
N GLY A 16 -53.00 -11.07 53.90
CA GLY A 16 -52.36 -11.53 55.14
C GLY A 16 -50.84 -11.45 55.08
N GLU A 17 -50.22 -11.76 56.22
CA GLU A 17 -48.79 -11.90 56.43
C GLU A 17 -48.46 -13.32 56.89
N ALA A 18 -47.47 -13.96 56.30
CA ALA A 18 -46.95 -15.26 56.70
C ALA A 18 -45.45 -15.19 56.97
N GLN A 19 -45.04 -15.66 58.16
CA GLN A 19 -43.65 -15.90 58.48
C GLN A 19 -43.31 -17.39 58.28
N PHE A 20 -42.38 -17.69 57.42
CA PHE A 20 -41.96 -19.07 57.10
C PHE A 20 -40.85 -19.55 58.06
N PRO A 21 -40.71 -20.88 58.27
CA PRO A 21 -39.66 -21.42 59.12
C PRO A 21 -38.22 -21.07 58.71
N ASN A 22 -38.01 -20.78 57.47
CA ASN A 22 -36.73 -20.36 56.91
C ASN A 22 -36.39 -18.86 57.11
N GLY A 23 -37.25 -18.13 57.89
CA GLY A 23 -37.12 -16.74 58.17
C GLY A 23 -37.66 -15.78 57.13
N ALA A 24 -38.18 -16.28 56.00
CA ALA A 24 -38.82 -15.41 55.00
C ALA A 24 -40.21 -14.93 55.48
N VAL A 25 -40.57 -13.68 55.11
CA VAL A 25 -41.84 -13.04 55.45
C VAL A 25 -42.54 -12.67 54.13
N TYR A 26 -43.77 -13.22 53.99
CA TYR A 26 -44.65 -12.87 52.84
C TYR A 26 -45.79 -11.99 53.31
N GLN A 27 -46.05 -10.93 52.58
CA GLN A 27 -47.16 -10.02 52.74
C GLN A 27 -47.91 -9.92 51.43
N GLY A 28 -49.22 -10.32 51.42
CA GLY A 28 -49.98 -10.29 50.18
C GLY A 28 -51.23 -11.07 50.21
N ARG A 29 -51.76 -11.34 49.00
CA ARG A 29 -53.00 -12.11 48.82
C ARG A 29 -52.75 -13.59 48.99
N PHE A 30 -53.67 -14.30 49.60
CA PHE A 30 -53.71 -15.77 49.71
C PHE A 30 -54.99 -16.32 49.07
N ALA A 31 -54.86 -17.48 48.50
CA ALA A 31 -55.96 -18.35 48.05
C ALA A 31 -55.65 -19.79 48.46
N LYS A 32 -56.64 -20.50 49.06
CA LYS A 32 -56.46 -21.89 49.50
C LYS A 32 -55.21 -22.14 50.31
N GLY A 33 -54.88 -21.21 51.20
CA GLY A 33 -53.69 -21.34 52.06
C GLY A 33 -52.35 -21.05 51.46
N LYS A 34 -52.28 -20.60 50.19
CA LYS A 34 -51.07 -20.30 49.45
C LYS A 34 -51.02 -18.86 48.98
N PRO A 35 -49.82 -18.23 48.84
CA PRO A 35 -49.66 -16.97 48.13
C PRO A 35 -50.31 -17.04 46.75
N ASP A 36 -51.22 -16.12 46.36
CA ASP A 36 -51.92 -16.10 45.10
C ASP A 36 -52.42 -14.67 44.80
N GLY A 37 -52.07 -14.17 43.62
CA GLY A 37 -52.25 -12.78 43.20
C GLY A 37 -51.04 -11.90 43.57
N ILE A 38 -51.24 -10.63 43.92
CA ILE A 38 -50.11 -9.72 44.17
C ILE A 38 -49.63 -9.88 45.62
N GLY A 39 -48.28 -9.98 45.79
CA GLY A 39 -47.67 -10.05 47.12
C GLY A 39 -46.16 -9.75 47.08
N LYS A 40 -45.64 -9.47 48.29
CA LYS A 40 -44.24 -9.22 48.55
C LYS A 40 -43.68 -10.27 49.50
N ILE A 41 -42.54 -10.85 49.16
CA ILE A 41 -41.74 -11.67 50.08
C ILE A 41 -40.41 -10.96 50.37
N THR A 42 -40.00 -11.02 51.63
CA THR A 42 -38.65 -10.70 52.06
C THR A 42 -37.98 -12.01 52.48
N PHE A 43 -36.89 -12.36 51.84
CA PHE A 43 -36.15 -13.58 52.14
C PHE A 43 -35.21 -13.37 53.34
N SER A 44 -34.75 -14.45 53.97
CA SER A 44 -33.88 -14.40 55.14
C SER A 44 -32.53 -13.75 54.91
N ASP A 45 -32.04 -13.73 53.66
CA ASP A 45 -30.80 -13.09 53.22
C ASP A 45 -30.95 -11.58 52.95
N GLY A 46 -32.17 -11.04 53.10
CA GLY A 46 -32.51 -9.65 52.86
C GLY A 46 -32.97 -9.36 51.42
N GLY A 47 -32.93 -10.35 50.53
CA GLY A 47 -33.51 -10.25 49.20
C GLY A 47 -35.04 -10.07 49.26
N THR A 48 -35.64 -9.46 48.22
CA THR A 48 -37.10 -9.27 48.14
C THR A 48 -37.63 -9.64 46.75
N TYR A 49 -38.87 -10.08 46.70
CA TYR A 49 -39.65 -10.13 45.47
C TYR A 49 -41.01 -9.47 45.72
N GLU A 50 -41.48 -8.66 44.79
CA GLU A 50 -42.79 -8.04 44.79
C GLU A 50 -43.43 -8.19 43.40
N GLY A 51 -44.59 -8.86 43.32
CA GLY A 51 -45.25 -9.14 42.04
C GLY A 51 -46.30 -10.20 42.14
N ASP A 52 -46.53 -10.85 41.00
CA ASP A 52 -47.55 -11.85 40.83
C ASP A 52 -47.15 -13.22 41.40
N TRP A 53 -48.13 -13.88 42.02
CA TRP A 53 -48.05 -15.23 42.60
C TRP A 53 -49.18 -16.10 42.09
N SER A 54 -48.89 -17.35 41.79
CA SER A 54 -49.87 -18.34 41.43
C SER A 54 -49.64 -19.63 42.23
N GLU A 55 -50.64 -20.08 43.01
CA GLU A 55 -50.61 -21.31 43.81
C GLU A 55 -49.34 -21.45 44.72
N GLY A 56 -48.81 -20.37 45.23
CA GLY A 56 -47.63 -20.36 46.09
C GLY A 56 -46.30 -20.22 45.38
N VAL A 57 -46.31 -20.04 44.05
CA VAL A 57 -45.11 -19.89 43.23
C VAL A 57 -45.07 -18.50 42.60
N ILE A 58 -43.89 -17.89 42.54
CA ILE A 58 -43.66 -16.63 41.81
C ILE A 58 -43.92 -16.89 40.32
N SER A 59 -44.88 -16.17 39.73
CA SER A 59 -45.27 -16.33 38.31
C SER A 59 -45.92 -15.05 37.83
N GLY A 60 -45.78 -14.68 36.54
CA GLY A 60 -46.27 -13.42 35.99
C GLY A 60 -45.24 -12.30 36.11
N ARG A 61 -45.62 -11.05 36.35
CA ARG A 61 -44.73 -9.92 36.43
C ARG A 61 -44.33 -9.57 37.85
N GLY A 62 -43.11 -9.17 38.05
CA GLY A 62 -42.63 -8.75 39.36
C GLY A 62 -41.24 -8.17 39.36
N VAL A 63 -40.79 -7.72 40.53
CA VAL A 63 -39.50 -7.15 40.81
C VAL A 63 -38.81 -7.98 41.88
N SER A 64 -37.64 -8.54 41.55
CA SER A 64 -36.71 -9.10 42.55
C SER A 64 -35.58 -8.13 42.83
N VAL A 65 -35.26 -7.95 44.12
CA VAL A 65 -34.01 -7.30 44.57
C VAL A 65 -33.23 -8.33 45.36
N TYR A 66 -32.07 -8.67 44.91
CA TYR A 66 -31.19 -9.66 45.54
C TYR A 66 -30.35 -9.02 46.64
N SER A 67 -29.88 -9.80 47.60
CA SER A 67 -29.06 -9.34 48.73
C SER A 67 -27.75 -8.66 48.29
N ASN A 68 -27.23 -8.96 47.09
CA ASN A 68 -26.05 -8.31 46.50
C ASN A 68 -26.38 -6.97 45.83
N GLY A 69 -27.63 -6.52 45.83
CA GLY A 69 -28.08 -5.29 45.20
C GLY A 69 -28.47 -5.43 43.71
N THR A 70 -28.37 -6.60 43.12
CA THR A 70 -28.91 -6.86 41.76
C THR A 70 -30.43 -6.74 41.79
N ARG A 71 -31.02 -6.04 40.79
CA ARG A 71 -32.46 -5.90 40.62
C ARG A 71 -32.90 -6.49 39.31
N TYR A 72 -33.91 -7.36 39.34
CA TYR A 72 -34.62 -7.84 38.15
C TYR A 72 -36.07 -7.32 38.15
N ASP A 73 -36.49 -6.78 36.99
CA ASP A 73 -37.85 -6.29 36.78
C ASP A 73 -38.36 -6.93 35.50
N GLY A 74 -39.28 -7.90 35.59
CA GLY A 74 -39.67 -8.64 34.41
C GLY A 74 -40.66 -9.77 34.69
N GLU A 75 -40.74 -10.68 33.72
CA GLU A 75 -41.61 -11.81 33.74
C GLU A 75 -40.99 -13.01 34.45
N PHE A 76 -41.80 -13.76 35.18
CA PHE A 76 -41.41 -14.96 35.89
C PHE A 76 -42.33 -16.13 35.51
N ARG A 77 -41.79 -17.31 35.47
CA ARG A 77 -42.50 -18.59 35.35
C ARG A 77 -41.83 -19.57 36.30
N ASP A 78 -42.64 -20.21 37.13
CA ASP A 78 -42.17 -21.23 38.09
C ASP A 78 -41.00 -20.76 38.98
N GLY A 79 -41.03 -19.48 39.40
CA GLY A 79 -39.97 -18.88 40.19
C GLY A 79 -38.69 -18.49 39.45
N MET A 80 -38.63 -18.69 38.12
CA MET A 80 -37.51 -18.39 37.26
C MET A 80 -37.79 -17.16 36.40
N HIS A 81 -36.75 -16.39 36.07
CA HIS A 81 -36.84 -15.34 35.05
C HIS A 81 -37.24 -15.99 33.73
N ASN A 82 -38.30 -15.51 33.10
CA ASN A 82 -38.81 -16.08 31.86
C ASN A 82 -39.62 -15.01 31.12
N GLY A 83 -39.43 -14.87 29.82
CA GLY A 83 -40.03 -13.78 29.06
C GLY A 83 -39.18 -12.54 29.02
N VAL A 84 -39.75 -11.36 28.98
CA VAL A 84 -39.03 -10.07 28.89
C VAL A 84 -38.74 -9.53 30.29
N GLY A 85 -37.48 -9.05 30.50
CA GLY A 85 -37.09 -8.46 31.80
C GLY A 85 -35.78 -7.70 31.75
N ILE A 86 -35.69 -6.74 32.66
CA ILE A 86 -34.53 -5.88 32.85
C ILE A 86 -33.77 -6.30 34.09
N MET A 87 -32.51 -6.62 33.97
CA MET A 87 -31.60 -6.85 35.09
C MET A 87 -30.61 -5.69 35.23
N THR A 88 -30.62 -5.06 36.40
CA THR A 88 -29.67 -3.99 36.73
C THR A 88 -28.71 -4.53 37.80
N TYR A 89 -27.42 -4.39 37.56
CA TYR A 89 -26.35 -4.84 38.45
C TYR A 89 -25.80 -3.69 39.33
N PRO A 90 -25.18 -4.00 40.47
CA PRO A 90 -24.62 -2.97 41.35
C PRO A 90 -23.52 -2.10 40.71
N ASP A 91 -22.83 -2.62 39.72
CA ASP A 91 -21.82 -1.91 38.92
C ASP A 91 -22.40 -1.03 37.80
N SER A 92 -23.73 -0.87 37.79
CA SER A 92 -24.50 -0.12 36.79
C SER A 92 -24.64 -0.82 35.42
N ALA A 93 -24.17 -2.05 35.27
CA ALA A 93 -24.50 -2.83 34.06
C ALA A 93 -26.03 -3.08 34.00
N ILE A 94 -26.57 -3.04 32.77
CA ILE A 94 -27.98 -3.30 32.51
C ILE A 94 -28.09 -4.35 31.39
N TYR A 95 -28.89 -5.35 31.63
CA TYR A 95 -29.36 -6.26 30.59
C TYR A 95 -30.88 -6.07 30.45
N ASP A 96 -31.31 -5.65 29.26
CA ASP A 96 -32.72 -5.51 28.89
C ASP A 96 -33.00 -6.47 27.72
N GLY A 97 -33.72 -7.55 27.97
CA GLY A 97 -33.90 -8.57 26.95
C GLY A 97 -34.72 -9.77 27.39
N THR A 98 -34.63 -10.84 26.62
CA THR A 98 -35.39 -12.04 26.81
C THR A 98 -34.69 -13.05 27.74
N TRP A 99 -35.44 -13.76 28.53
CA TRP A 99 -35.01 -14.77 29.48
C TRP A 99 -35.76 -16.08 29.27
N ILE A 100 -35.10 -17.19 29.37
CA ILE A 100 -35.64 -18.53 29.38
C ILE A 100 -35.04 -19.29 30.55
N ASP A 101 -35.84 -19.62 31.58
CA ASP A 101 -35.45 -20.39 32.75
C ASP A 101 -34.14 -19.88 33.38
N ASN A 102 -34.11 -18.59 33.75
CA ASN A 102 -33.00 -17.82 34.29
C ASN A 102 -31.80 -17.57 33.29
N ASN A 103 -31.86 -18.05 32.07
CA ASN A 103 -30.79 -17.83 31.07
C ASN A 103 -31.15 -16.65 30.17
N LYS A 104 -30.18 -15.78 29.94
CA LYS A 104 -30.26 -14.70 28.95
C LYS A 104 -30.25 -15.29 27.55
N GLN A 105 -31.28 -14.96 26.74
CA GLN A 105 -31.49 -15.57 25.45
C GLN A 105 -32.14 -14.59 24.47
N GLY A 106 -31.90 -14.76 23.16
CA GLY A 106 -32.60 -14.00 22.12
C GLY A 106 -32.06 -12.55 22.02
N LYS A 107 -32.93 -11.62 21.61
CA LYS A 107 -32.52 -10.22 21.42
C LYS A 107 -32.45 -9.48 22.76
N ALA A 108 -31.41 -8.65 22.90
CA ALA A 108 -31.22 -7.84 24.08
C ALA A 108 -30.46 -6.53 23.77
N THR A 109 -30.65 -5.58 24.70
CA THR A 109 -29.79 -4.40 24.85
C THR A 109 -28.98 -4.58 26.13
N VAL A 110 -27.66 -4.48 26.04
CA VAL A 110 -26.74 -4.59 27.16
C VAL A 110 -25.94 -3.31 27.28
N THR A 111 -26.10 -2.61 28.44
CA THR A 111 -25.23 -1.49 28.82
C THR A 111 -24.17 -2.00 29.77
N TYR A 112 -22.91 -1.79 29.43
CA TYR A 112 -21.77 -2.19 30.26
C TYR A 112 -21.37 -1.09 31.24
N PRO A 113 -20.66 -1.41 32.34
CA PRO A 113 -20.25 -0.43 33.33
C PRO A 113 -19.38 0.71 32.82
N ASP A 114 -18.61 0.46 31.75
CA ASP A 114 -17.77 1.44 31.08
C ASP A 114 -18.54 2.37 30.13
N GLY A 115 -19.86 2.12 29.96
CA GLY A 115 -20.73 2.87 29.04
C GLY A 115 -20.84 2.28 27.64
N ALA A 116 -20.16 1.17 27.33
CA ALA A 116 -20.37 0.47 26.05
C ALA A 116 -21.82 -0.05 25.96
N LEU A 117 -22.37 -0.03 24.74
CA LEU A 117 -23.74 -0.46 24.45
C LEU A 117 -23.73 -1.57 23.41
N TYR A 118 -24.26 -2.72 23.75
CA TYR A 118 -24.52 -3.81 22.79
C TYR A 118 -26.03 -3.94 22.51
N VAL A 119 -26.39 -4.05 21.26
CA VAL A 119 -27.75 -4.34 20.80
C VAL A 119 -27.67 -5.51 19.81
N GLY A 120 -28.21 -6.67 20.18
CA GLY A 120 -28.09 -7.85 19.34
C GLY A 120 -28.59 -9.13 19.97
N GLU A 121 -28.13 -10.24 19.38
CA GLU A 121 -28.52 -11.59 19.81
C GLU A 121 -27.63 -12.08 20.94
N ILE A 122 -28.26 -12.73 21.92
CA ILE A 122 -27.62 -13.34 23.10
C ILE A 122 -27.99 -14.82 23.13
N ASN A 123 -27.04 -15.67 23.42
CA ASN A 123 -27.23 -17.09 23.66
C ASN A 123 -26.45 -17.52 24.92
N GLY A 124 -27.17 -18.01 25.93
CA GLY A 124 -26.56 -18.41 27.20
C GLY A 124 -25.77 -17.27 27.92
N GLY A 125 -26.21 -16.01 27.73
CA GLY A 125 -25.56 -14.84 28.30
C GLY A 125 -24.39 -14.28 27.52
N LEU A 126 -23.96 -14.92 26.42
CA LEU A 126 -22.92 -14.46 25.52
C LEU A 126 -23.51 -13.80 24.27
N ARG A 127 -22.83 -12.81 23.70
CA ARG A 127 -23.15 -12.27 22.36
C ARG A 127 -22.98 -13.39 21.34
N ASP A 128 -24.04 -13.68 20.57
CA ASP A 128 -24.04 -14.78 19.61
C ASP A 128 -25.10 -14.51 18.54
N GLY A 129 -24.69 -14.47 17.27
CA GLY A 129 -25.51 -14.02 16.15
C GLY A 129 -25.22 -12.58 15.74
N GLN A 130 -26.20 -11.88 15.19
CA GLN A 130 -26.04 -10.50 14.73
C GLN A 130 -26.14 -9.52 15.89
N GLY A 131 -25.25 -8.51 15.89
CA GLY A 131 -25.28 -7.46 16.91
C GLY A 131 -24.40 -6.27 16.60
N THR A 132 -24.77 -5.15 17.22
CA THR A 132 -24.03 -3.87 17.18
C THR A 132 -23.45 -3.58 18.55
N LEU A 133 -22.15 -3.31 18.60
CA LEU A 133 -21.46 -2.81 19.79
C LEU A 133 -21.00 -1.39 19.53
N THR A 134 -21.46 -0.46 20.38
CA THR A 134 -20.95 0.93 20.42
C THR A 134 -20.08 1.09 21.64
N MET A 135 -18.82 1.45 21.45
CA MET A 135 -17.86 1.67 22.52
C MET A 135 -17.89 3.13 23.02
N PRO A 136 -17.46 3.42 24.26
CA PRO A 136 -17.47 4.77 24.82
C PRO A 136 -16.62 5.77 24.05
N ASP A 137 -15.57 5.31 23.39
CA ASP A 137 -14.70 6.12 22.53
C ASP A 137 -15.29 6.41 21.15
N GLY A 138 -16.50 5.90 20.87
CA GLY A 138 -17.23 6.12 19.62
C GLY A 138 -16.96 5.09 18.53
N VAL A 139 -16.15 4.06 18.76
CA VAL A 139 -16.01 2.92 17.83
C VAL A 139 -17.31 2.14 17.79
N ILE A 140 -17.79 1.83 16.57
CA ILE A 140 -18.98 1.04 16.34
C ILE A 140 -18.60 -0.21 15.55
N TYR A 141 -18.95 -1.36 16.09
CA TYR A 141 -18.91 -2.63 15.36
C TYR A 141 -20.34 -3.11 15.10
N GLU A 142 -20.62 -3.51 13.87
CA GLU A 142 -21.88 -4.14 13.44
C GLU A 142 -21.56 -5.41 12.66
N GLY A 143 -22.03 -6.57 13.12
CA GLY A 143 -21.74 -7.83 12.46
C GLY A 143 -22.00 -9.06 13.32
N MET A 144 -21.35 -10.15 12.92
CA MET A 144 -21.51 -11.46 13.55
C MET A 144 -20.70 -11.62 14.81
N TRP A 145 -21.31 -12.27 15.79
CA TRP A 145 -20.73 -12.68 17.06
C TRP A 145 -20.82 -14.19 17.22
N VAL A 146 -19.80 -14.81 17.73
CA VAL A 146 -19.76 -16.24 18.06
C VAL A 146 -19.20 -16.41 19.47
N ALA A 147 -20.01 -16.92 20.37
CA ALA A 147 -19.63 -17.18 21.77
C ALA A 147 -18.92 -15.98 22.46
N GLY A 148 -19.40 -14.76 22.23
CA GLY A 148 -18.88 -13.53 22.84
C GLY A 148 -17.82 -12.80 22.03
N GLU A 149 -17.26 -13.41 20.98
CA GLU A 149 -16.22 -12.84 20.14
C GLU A 149 -16.73 -12.35 18.79
N ILE A 150 -16.14 -11.27 18.28
CA ILE A 150 -16.37 -10.79 16.91
C ILE A 150 -15.80 -11.82 15.92
N SER A 151 -16.61 -12.36 15.03
CA SER A 151 -16.20 -13.36 14.04
C SER A 151 -17.10 -13.32 12.81
N GLY A 152 -16.52 -13.49 11.62
CA GLY A 152 -17.28 -13.45 10.36
C GLY A 152 -17.30 -12.08 9.71
N ILE A 153 -18.27 -11.82 8.83
CA ILE A 153 -18.41 -10.55 8.11
C ILE A 153 -18.99 -9.49 9.07
N GLY A 154 -18.37 -8.32 9.08
CA GLY A 154 -18.83 -7.19 9.86
C GLY A 154 -18.31 -5.85 9.35
N ARG A 155 -18.88 -4.79 9.90
CA ARG A 155 -18.48 -3.39 9.65
C ARG A 155 -17.94 -2.78 10.93
N LEU A 156 -16.81 -2.11 10.80
CA LEU A 156 -16.19 -1.33 11.87
C LEU A 156 -16.17 0.13 11.44
N ALA A 157 -16.72 1.03 12.25
CA ALA A 157 -16.63 2.47 12.03
C ALA A 157 -15.85 3.10 13.20
N GLN A 158 -14.87 3.94 12.86
CA GLN A 158 -14.04 4.65 13.85
C GLN A 158 -14.44 6.13 13.94
N PRO A 159 -14.25 6.76 15.11
CA PRO A 159 -14.62 8.16 15.33
C PRO A 159 -13.85 9.15 14.43
N ASN A 160 -12.65 8.76 13.98
CA ASN A 160 -11.85 9.56 13.05
C ASN A 160 -12.40 9.58 11.62
N GLY A 161 -13.43 8.76 11.32
CA GLY A 161 -14.05 8.62 10.02
C GLY A 161 -13.53 7.45 9.18
N ASP A 162 -12.56 6.67 9.67
CA ASP A 162 -12.16 5.42 9.01
C ASP A 162 -13.27 4.38 9.15
N SER A 163 -13.46 3.56 8.13
CA SER A 163 -14.37 2.42 8.18
C SER A 163 -13.76 1.20 7.53
N TYR A 164 -14.13 0.04 8.04
CA TYR A 164 -13.80 -1.26 7.48
C TYR A 164 -15.07 -2.08 7.28
N GLU A 165 -15.13 -2.80 6.17
CA GLU A 165 -16.16 -3.81 5.92
C GLU A 165 -15.50 -5.06 5.36
N GLY A 166 -15.68 -6.22 6.01
CA GLY A 166 -15.03 -7.45 5.61
C GLY A 166 -15.00 -8.52 6.69
N MET A 167 -14.16 -9.52 6.48
CA MET A 167 -13.99 -10.62 7.41
C MET A 167 -13.21 -10.18 8.66
N LEU A 168 -13.71 -10.62 9.83
CA LEU A 168 -13.10 -10.43 11.13
C LEU A 168 -12.97 -11.78 11.84
N GLN A 169 -11.88 -11.95 12.58
CA GLN A 169 -11.65 -13.11 13.43
C GLN A 169 -11.03 -12.65 14.76
N GLY A 170 -11.72 -12.96 15.87
CA GLY A 170 -11.29 -12.48 17.19
C GLY A 170 -11.16 -10.95 17.26
N GLY A 171 -12.03 -10.21 16.54
CA GLY A 171 -12.01 -8.76 16.45
C GLY A 171 -10.92 -8.15 15.57
N ARG A 172 -10.10 -8.96 14.88
CA ARG A 172 -9.07 -8.50 13.94
C ARG A 172 -9.50 -8.70 12.50
N ARG A 173 -9.09 -7.79 11.63
CA ARG A 173 -9.29 -7.93 10.18
C ARG A 173 -8.49 -9.13 9.68
N GLN A 174 -9.18 -10.02 8.98
CA GLN A 174 -8.64 -11.27 8.47
C GLN A 174 -9.32 -11.61 7.13
N GLY A 175 -8.58 -12.18 6.14
CA GLY A 175 -9.15 -12.44 4.82
C GLY A 175 -9.52 -11.17 4.09
N THR A 176 -10.54 -11.20 3.23
CA THR A 176 -10.90 -10.07 2.36
C THR A 176 -11.69 -8.99 3.08
N GLY A 177 -11.44 -7.73 2.71
CA GLY A 177 -12.20 -6.58 3.21
C GLY A 177 -11.79 -5.26 2.57
N VAL A 178 -12.63 -4.25 2.80
CA VAL A 178 -12.45 -2.89 2.30
C VAL A 178 -12.26 -1.94 3.47
N VAL A 179 -11.20 -1.13 3.43
CA VAL A 179 -11.00 0.02 4.32
C VAL A 179 -11.23 1.30 3.52
N VAL A 180 -12.09 2.16 4.03
CA VAL A 180 -12.20 3.55 3.58
C VAL A 180 -11.64 4.44 4.67
N TYR A 181 -10.56 5.13 4.36
CA TYR A 181 -9.89 6.05 5.28
C TYR A 181 -10.57 7.43 5.28
N ALA A 182 -10.51 8.13 6.40
CA ALA A 182 -11.09 9.46 6.57
C ALA A 182 -10.55 10.51 5.56
N ASN A 183 -9.32 10.31 5.08
CA ASN A 183 -8.71 11.15 4.05
C ASN A 183 -9.23 10.87 2.63
N GLY A 184 -10.10 9.86 2.47
CA GLY A 184 -10.68 9.45 1.20
C GLY A 184 -9.88 8.38 0.44
N ASN A 185 -8.80 7.86 1.01
CA ASN A 185 -8.10 6.72 0.45
C ASN A 185 -8.93 5.43 0.66
N ILE A 186 -8.74 4.45 -0.22
CA ILE A 186 -9.44 3.16 -0.14
C ILE A 186 -8.40 2.05 -0.30
N TYR A 187 -8.52 1.02 0.51
CA TYR A 187 -7.86 -0.25 0.28
C TYR A 187 -8.92 -1.35 0.19
N ASP A 188 -8.86 -2.14 -0.87
CA ASP A 188 -9.71 -3.31 -1.11
C ASP A 188 -8.81 -4.53 -1.35
N GLY A 189 -8.82 -5.49 -0.45
CA GLY A 189 -7.91 -6.63 -0.55
C GLY A 189 -7.86 -7.49 0.70
N ASP A 190 -6.81 -8.30 0.76
CA ASP A 190 -6.58 -9.25 1.82
C ASP A 190 -5.97 -8.60 3.06
N PHE A 191 -6.34 -9.14 4.22
CA PHE A 191 -5.80 -8.79 5.54
C PHE A 191 -5.31 -10.04 6.26
N ASP A 192 -4.23 -9.88 7.01
CA ASP A 192 -3.76 -10.85 8.00
C ASP A 192 -3.39 -10.10 9.28
N GLN A 193 -4.05 -10.46 10.42
CA GLN A 193 -3.81 -9.85 11.72
C GLN A 193 -3.81 -8.31 11.67
N ASP A 194 -4.88 -7.71 11.12
CA ASP A 194 -5.07 -6.26 10.93
C ASP A 194 -4.16 -5.58 9.89
N GLN A 195 -3.25 -6.29 9.26
CA GLN A 195 -2.34 -5.74 8.26
C GLN A 195 -2.78 -6.10 6.84
N ARG A 196 -2.59 -5.18 5.89
CA ARG A 196 -2.75 -5.47 4.46
C ARG A 196 -1.80 -6.61 4.09
N HIS A 197 -2.32 -7.63 3.42
CA HIS A 197 -1.58 -8.84 3.06
C HIS A 197 -2.11 -9.40 1.74
N GLY A 198 -1.41 -10.37 1.12
CA GLY A 198 -1.89 -11.04 -0.09
C GLY A 198 -2.12 -10.08 -1.25
N GLN A 199 -3.25 -10.23 -1.94
CA GLN A 199 -3.63 -9.38 -3.06
C GLN A 199 -4.47 -8.20 -2.58
N GLY A 200 -4.23 -7.02 -3.18
CA GLY A 200 -5.06 -5.86 -2.86
C GLY A 200 -4.85 -4.68 -3.80
N GLU A 201 -5.87 -3.85 -3.85
CA GLU A 201 -5.89 -2.57 -4.54
C GLU A 201 -5.90 -1.43 -3.53
N PHE A 202 -5.00 -0.49 -3.70
CA PHE A 202 -5.00 0.77 -2.95
C PHE A 202 -5.25 1.92 -3.90
N THR A 203 -6.22 2.77 -3.58
CA THR A 203 -6.52 3.98 -4.33
C THR A 203 -6.44 5.16 -3.38
N SER A 204 -5.61 6.14 -3.69
CA SER A 204 -5.54 7.38 -2.95
C SER A 204 -6.45 8.45 -3.56
N LYS A 205 -6.85 9.41 -2.75
CA LYS A 205 -7.70 10.53 -3.17
C LYS A 205 -7.05 11.41 -4.24
N ASP A 206 -5.72 11.49 -4.27
CA ASP A 206 -4.96 12.28 -5.26
C ASP A 206 -4.76 11.57 -6.60
N GLY A 207 -5.28 10.32 -6.73
CA GLY A 207 -5.26 9.57 -7.97
C GLY A 207 -4.16 8.52 -8.07
N TYR A 208 -3.31 8.33 -7.03
CA TYR A 208 -2.40 7.18 -7.01
C TYR A 208 -3.22 5.89 -6.85
N LYS A 209 -2.90 4.88 -7.67
CA LYS A 209 -3.51 3.56 -7.61
C LYS A 209 -2.43 2.48 -7.66
N TYR A 210 -2.51 1.52 -6.76
CA TYR A 210 -1.67 0.33 -6.77
C TYR A 210 -2.53 -0.93 -6.76
N THR A 211 -2.18 -1.91 -7.58
CA THR A 211 -2.79 -3.24 -7.59
C THR A 211 -1.68 -4.29 -7.59
N GLY A 212 -1.67 -5.18 -6.62
CA GLY A 212 -0.62 -6.20 -6.51
C GLY A 212 -0.50 -6.80 -5.12
N ASN A 213 0.70 -7.30 -4.81
CA ASN A 213 0.98 -8.03 -3.59
C ASN A 213 1.32 -7.12 -2.41
N TRP A 214 0.83 -7.52 -1.23
CA TRP A 214 1.07 -6.87 0.05
C TRP A 214 1.61 -7.87 1.07
N SER A 215 2.51 -7.45 1.91
CA SER A 215 2.98 -8.22 3.05
C SER A 215 3.21 -7.31 4.24
N ARG A 216 2.54 -7.60 5.36
CA ARG A 216 2.64 -6.84 6.62
C ARG A 216 2.48 -5.33 6.42
N GLY A 217 1.49 -4.94 5.60
CA GLY A 217 1.18 -3.55 5.32
C GLY A 217 1.99 -2.87 4.23
N GLN A 218 3.04 -3.53 3.69
CA GLN A 218 3.93 -3.00 2.64
C GLN A 218 3.65 -3.62 1.27
N ILE A 219 3.89 -2.85 0.22
CA ILE A 219 3.87 -3.32 -1.17
C ILE A 219 5.13 -4.17 -1.41
N VAL A 220 4.93 -5.39 -1.95
CA VAL A 220 6.00 -6.33 -2.27
C VAL A 220 5.67 -7.14 -3.53
N GLY A 221 6.70 -7.78 -4.13
CA GLY A 221 6.51 -8.68 -5.29
C GLY A 221 5.98 -7.95 -6.52
N GLU A 222 5.25 -8.65 -7.39
CA GLU A 222 4.75 -8.08 -8.63
C GLU A 222 3.50 -7.23 -8.41
N GLY A 223 3.45 -6.08 -9.12
CA GLY A 223 2.31 -5.17 -9.06
C GLY A 223 2.31 -4.12 -10.16
N SER A 224 1.23 -3.36 -10.19
CA SER A 224 1.02 -2.21 -11.08
C SER A 224 0.72 -0.96 -10.26
N ALA A 225 1.46 0.11 -10.51
CA ALA A 225 1.21 1.42 -9.93
C ALA A 225 0.87 2.43 -11.02
N VAL A 226 -0.20 3.19 -10.83
CA VAL A 226 -0.57 4.36 -11.63
C VAL A 226 -0.40 5.59 -10.76
N TYR A 227 0.43 6.51 -11.19
CA TYR A 227 0.70 7.76 -10.47
C TYR A 227 -0.26 8.88 -10.88
N PRO A 228 -0.43 9.92 -10.04
CA PRO A 228 -1.36 11.02 -10.31
C PRO A 228 -1.11 11.78 -11.62
N ASP A 229 0.13 11.80 -12.08
CA ASP A 229 0.53 12.41 -13.34
C ASP A 229 0.23 11.55 -14.58
N GLY A 230 -0.28 10.32 -14.37
CA GLY A 230 -0.57 9.34 -15.42
C GLY A 230 0.61 8.42 -15.74
N THR A 231 1.74 8.52 -15.03
CA THR A 231 2.84 7.56 -15.12
C THR A 231 2.38 6.18 -14.66
N ILE A 232 2.77 5.12 -15.37
CA ILE A 232 2.42 3.73 -15.05
C ILE A 232 3.71 2.94 -14.83
N TYR A 233 3.82 2.27 -13.70
CA TYR A 233 4.85 1.29 -13.42
C TYR A 233 4.24 -0.11 -13.32
N ASN A 234 4.84 -1.10 -13.99
CA ASN A 234 4.50 -2.52 -13.87
C ASN A 234 5.79 -3.30 -13.59
N GLY A 235 5.85 -4.02 -12.50
CA GLY A 235 7.05 -4.77 -12.13
C GLY A 235 7.12 -5.12 -10.66
N SER A 236 8.32 -5.51 -10.24
CA SER A 236 8.59 -5.95 -8.89
C SER A 236 8.75 -4.77 -7.93
N PHE A 237 8.28 -4.99 -6.69
CA PHE A 237 8.37 -4.05 -5.57
C PHE A 237 9.04 -4.71 -4.37
N SER A 238 9.73 -3.91 -3.58
CA SER A 238 10.24 -4.26 -2.26
C SER A 238 10.11 -3.06 -1.33
N ALA A 239 9.52 -3.25 -0.14
CA ALA A 239 9.33 -2.20 0.87
C ALA A 239 8.73 -0.90 0.26
N ASP A 240 7.61 -1.03 -0.46
CA ASP A 240 6.85 0.05 -1.10
C ASP A 240 7.53 0.73 -2.31
N LEU A 241 8.72 0.30 -2.71
CA LEU A 241 9.49 0.90 -3.81
C LEU A 241 9.66 -0.07 -4.99
N PRO A 242 9.70 0.41 -6.25
CA PRO A 242 10.18 -0.36 -7.38
C PRO A 242 11.56 -0.96 -7.09
N ASP A 243 11.68 -2.29 -7.20
CA ASP A 243 12.92 -3.02 -6.95
C ASP A 243 12.90 -4.37 -7.69
N GLY A 244 13.95 -4.68 -8.46
CA GLY A 244 13.98 -5.85 -9.34
C GLY A 244 13.77 -5.49 -10.80
N ILE A 245 12.91 -6.20 -11.51
CA ILE A 245 12.59 -5.95 -12.93
C ILE A 245 11.26 -5.20 -13.02
N GLY A 246 11.24 -4.17 -13.87
CA GLY A 246 10.01 -3.42 -14.08
C GLY A 246 10.05 -2.47 -15.26
N LYS A 247 8.86 -2.15 -15.75
CA LYS A 247 8.62 -1.23 -16.86
C LYS A 247 7.87 0.00 -16.37
N ILE A 248 8.40 1.18 -16.64
CA ILE A 248 7.71 2.44 -16.44
C ILE A 248 7.36 3.08 -17.79
N THR A 249 6.17 3.65 -17.88
CA THR A 249 5.70 4.42 -19.03
C THR A 249 5.26 5.78 -18.54
N TYR A 250 5.89 6.83 -19.03
CA TYR A 250 5.57 8.21 -18.71
C TYR A 250 4.50 8.79 -19.64
N PRO A 251 3.70 9.78 -19.21
CA PRO A 251 2.72 10.45 -20.08
C PRO A 251 3.34 11.10 -21.31
N SER A 252 4.62 11.47 -21.24
CA SER A 252 5.40 11.98 -22.39
C SER A 252 5.55 10.96 -23.51
N GLY A 253 5.29 9.66 -23.23
CA GLY A 253 5.55 8.53 -24.12
C GLY A 253 6.95 7.92 -23.96
N GLU A 254 7.74 8.41 -23.03
CA GLU A 254 9.01 7.78 -22.63
C GLU A 254 8.74 6.46 -21.90
N ILE A 255 9.54 5.44 -22.20
CA ILE A 255 9.43 4.11 -21.60
C ILE A 255 10.82 3.67 -21.13
N TYR A 256 10.90 3.17 -19.92
CA TYR A 256 12.03 2.38 -19.47
C TYR A 256 11.57 0.95 -19.12
N ASP A 257 12.34 -0.04 -19.54
CA ASP A 257 12.13 -1.46 -19.28
C ASP A 257 13.46 -2.08 -18.85
N GLY A 258 13.57 -2.50 -17.58
CA GLY A 258 14.83 -2.99 -17.05
C GLY A 258 14.88 -3.12 -15.54
N GLN A 259 16.09 -3.04 -15.00
CA GLN A 259 16.37 -3.25 -13.59
C GLN A 259 16.16 -1.97 -12.76
N TRP A 260 15.68 -2.18 -11.53
CA TRP A 260 15.40 -1.15 -10.54
C TRP A 260 16.06 -1.52 -9.20
N SER A 261 16.47 -0.53 -8.47
CA SER A 261 16.94 -0.69 -7.10
C SER A 261 16.47 0.47 -6.24
N ALA A 262 15.73 0.15 -5.16
CA ALA A 262 15.21 1.11 -4.18
C ALA A 262 14.55 2.35 -4.84
N GLY A 263 13.68 2.13 -5.83
CA GLY A 263 12.93 3.16 -6.54
C GLY A 263 13.69 3.87 -7.68
N ASN A 264 14.95 3.55 -7.92
CA ASN A 264 15.75 4.14 -8.98
C ASN A 264 16.02 3.16 -10.12
N ILE A 265 16.08 3.68 -11.35
CA ILE A 265 16.58 2.94 -12.50
C ILE A 265 18.05 2.61 -12.26
N HIS A 266 18.40 1.32 -12.22
CA HIS A 266 19.74 0.83 -11.93
C HIS A 266 20.00 -0.48 -12.68
N GLY A 267 21.30 -0.85 -12.89
CA GLY A 267 21.63 -2.08 -13.59
C GLY A 267 21.41 -1.97 -15.10
N THR A 268 20.89 -2.99 -15.78
CA THR A 268 20.72 -2.99 -17.23
C THR A 268 19.25 -2.79 -17.64
N GLY A 269 19.03 -2.08 -18.73
CA GLY A 269 17.70 -1.83 -19.24
C GLY A 269 17.68 -1.14 -20.61
N ARG A 270 16.47 -0.89 -21.08
CA ARG A 270 16.18 -0.22 -22.35
C ARG A 270 15.29 0.99 -22.10
N ALA A 271 15.78 2.17 -22.49
CA ALA A 271 15.00 3.40 -22.55
C ALA A 271 14.60 3.69 -24.00
N THR A 272 13.33 4.05 -24.20
CA THR A 272 12.77 4.44 -25.49
C THR A 272 12.13 5.81 -25.34
N TYR A 273 12.52 6.75 -26.18
CA TYR A 273 12.06 8.14 -26.13
C TYR A 273 11.01 8.42 -27.22
N PRO A 274 10.12 9.42 -27.04
CA PRO A 274 9.07 9.74 -28.01
C PRO A 274 9.61 10.13 -29.39
N ASN A 275 10.81 10.69 -29.47
CA ASN A 275 11.49 11.01 -30.71
C ASN A 275 12.11 9.79 -31.41
N GLY A 276 11.89 8.57 -30.87
CA GLY A 276 12.38 7.33 -31.40
C GLY A 276 13.83 6.98 -31.05
N VAL A 277 14.50 7.81 -30.22
CA VAL A 277 15.82 7.46 -29.67
C VAL A 277 15.67 6.27 -28.73
N ILE A 278 16.59 5.33 -28.82
CA ILE A 278 16.66 4.15 -27.97
C ILE A 278 18.04 4.10 -27.31
N TYR A 279 18.05 3.86 -26.00
CA TYR A 279 19.26 3.47 -25.28
C TYR A 279 19.10 2.07 -24.71
N GLU A 280 20.07 1.21 -24.93
CA GLU A 280 20.16 -0.15 -24.38
C GLU A 280 21.51 -0.32 -23.70
N GLY A 281 21.52 -0.48 -22.36
CA GLY A 281 22.77 -0.55 -21.63
C GLY A 281 22.61 -0.49 -20.13
N ALA A 282 23.73 -0.17 -19.46
CA ALA A 282 23.76 -0.04 -18.03
C ALA A 282 23.32 1.36 -17.57
N PHE A 283 22.69 1.39 -16.41
CA PHE A 283 22.23 2.58 -15.71
C PHE A 283 22.78 2.59 -14.28
N ARG A 284 23.04 3.77 -13.76
CA ARG A 284 23.31 4.03 -12.35
C ARG A 284 22.60 5.30 -11.95
N ASP A 285 21.75 5.21 -10.92
CA ASP A 285 20.99 6.35 -10.39
C ASP A 285 20.27 7.12 -11.51
N THR A 286 19.54 6.38 -12.36
CA THR A 286 18.75 6.89 -13.49
C THR A 286 19.60 7.51 -14.63
N GLN A 287 20.91 7.44 -14.58
CA GLN A 287 21.81 7.94 -15.64
C GLN A 287 22.45 6.79 -16.43
N TYR A 288 22.70 7.01 -17.74
CA TYR A 288 23.50 6.08 -18.53
C TYR A 288 24.88 5.90 -17.90
N HIS A 289 25.29 4.66 -17.75
CA HIS A 289 26.55 4.30 -17.11
C HIS A 289 27.11 3.00 -17.69
N GLY A 290 28.45 2.80 -17.61
CA GLY A 290 29.05 1.57 -18.11
C GLY A 290 28.82 1.37 -19.62
N GLN A 291 28.74 0.12 -20.07
CA GLN A 291 28.54 -0.18 -21.49
C GLN A 291 27.11 0.08 -21.91
N GLY A 292 26.92 0.73 -23.08
CA GLY A 292 25.60 1.00 -23.63
C GLY A 292 25.60 1.44 -25.09
N ILE A 293 24.47 1.19 -25.74
CA ILE A 293 24.22 1.51 -27.14
C ILE A 293 23.09 2.54 -27.22
N MET A 294 23.35 3.66 -27.88
CA MET A 294 22.33 4.64 -28.23
C MET A 294 22.10 4.63 -29.73
N THR A 295 20.86 4.60 -30.15
CA THR A 295 20.44 4.61 -31.55
C THR A 295 19.41 5.70 -31.77
N HIS A 296 19.62 6.56 -32.76
CA HIS A 296 18.70 7.60 -33.20
C HIS A 296 17.98 7.20 -34.50
N THR A 297 16.85 7.82 -34.75
CA THR A 297 16.03 7.56 -35.93
C THR A 297 16.67 8.06 -37.24
N ASP A 298 17.59 9.03 -37.16
CA ASP A 298 18.36 9.54 -38.29
C ASP A 298 19.49 8.61 -38.71
N GLY A 299 19.73 7.52 -37.98
CA GLY A 299 20.80 6.56 -38.23
C GLY A 299 22.06 6.77 -37.38
N TYR A 300 22.12 7.81 -36.54
CA TYR A 300 23.22 7.93 -35.60
C TYR A 300 23.18 6.75 -34.60
N ARG A 301 24.35 6.12 -34.36
CA ARG A 301 24.52 5.06 -33.38
C ARG A 301 25.83 5.23 -32.64
N TYR A 302 25.77 5.19 -31.33
CA TYR A 302 26.93 5.10 -30.46
C TYR A 302 26.93 3.77 -29.69
N ASP A 303 28.08 3.10 -29.62
CA ASP A 303 28.31 1.84 -28.92
C ASP A 303 29.59 1.97 -28.10
N GLY A 304 29.49 2.09 -26.80
CA GLY A 304 30.66 2.36 -25.96
C GLY A 304 30.34 2.63 -24.52
N LEU A 305 31.33 3.17 -23.81
CA LEU A 305 31.22 3.47 -22.39
C LEU A 305 30.51 4.80 -22.15
N TRP A 306 29.74 4.82 -21.03
CA TRP A 306 29.00 5.97 -20.53
C TRP A 306 29.35 6.25 -19.08
N GLN A 307 29.37 7.50 -18.68
CA GLN A 307 29.55 7.94 -17.32
C GLN A 307 28.73 9.20 -17.05
N GLY A 308 27.79 9.13 -16.08
CA GLY A 308 26.95 10.26 -15.71
C GLY A 308 26.12 10.81 -16.89
N GLY A 309 25.56 9.91 -17.73
CA GLY A 309 24.76 10.28 -18.90
C GLY A 309 25.57 10.70 -20.14
N GLN A 310 26.90 10.74 -20.07
CA GLN A 310 27.76 11.20 -21.17
C GLN A 310 28.66 10.08 -21.71
N ARG A 311 28.95 10.12 -23.00
CA ARG A 311 29.93 9.22 -23.65
C ARG A 311 31.30 9.43 -22.99
N SER A 312 31.95 8.33 -22.59
CA SER A 312 33.20 8.35 -21.86
C SER A 312 34.02 7.09 -22.14
N GLY A 313 35.37 7.16 -22.11
CA GLY A 313 36.20 5.99 -22.44
C GLY A 313 36.09 5.58 -23.89
N ASP A 314 36.34 4.31 -24.18
CA ASP A 314 36.37 3.82 -25.56
C ASP A 314 34.95 3.62 -26.09
N GLY A 315 34.75 3.98 -27.37
CA GLY A 315 33.49 3.83 -28.06
C GLY A 315 33.58 3.95 -29.57
N LYS A 316 32.49 3.51 -30.23
CA LYS A 316 32.30 3.61 -31.69
C LYS A 316 31.04 4.44 -31.96
N ALA A 317 31.20 5.52 -32.71
CA ALA A 317 30.09 6.29 -33.26
C ALA A 317 29.95 6.05 -34.76
N SER A 318 28.72 5.86 -35.22
CA SER A 318 28.36 5.85 -36.63
C SER A 318 27.39 6.99 -36.90
N TYR A 319 27.63 7.76 -37.93
CA TYR A 319 26.90 8.97 -38.26
C TYR A 319 25.96 8.76 -39.46
N PRO A 320 24.88 9.56 -39.61
CA PRO A 320 23.93 9.44 -40.71
C PRO A 320 24.55 9.59 -42.10
N ASP A 321 25.62 10.37 -42.23
CA ASP A 321 26.34 10.61 -43.45
C ASP A 321 27.31 9.46 -43.87
N GLY A 322 27.32 8.39 -43.07
CA GLY A 322 28.18 7.22 -43.27
C GLY A 322 29.55 7.34 -42.63
N ALA A 323 29.85 8.46 -41.96
CA ALA A 323 31.10 8.58 -41.21
C ALA A 323 31.09 7.64 -39.99
N THR A 324 32.29 7.21 -39.57
CA THR A 324 32.45 6.41 -38.35
C THR A 324 33.64 6.94 -37.52
N TYR A 325 33.49 6.97 -36.23
CA TYR A 325 34.59 7.23 -35.31
C TYR A 325 34.75 6.04 -34.36
N GLN A 326 35.98 5.63 -34.11
CA GLN A 326 36.33 4.64 -33.11
C GLN A 326 37.49 5.13 -32.28
N GLY A 327 37.33 5.30 -30.98
CA GLY A 327 38.39 5.84 -30.09
C GLY A 327 37.84 6.33 -28.80
N GLY A 328 38.66 7.16 -28.10
CA GLY A 328 38.33 7.70 -26.78
C GLY A 328 37.29 8.82 -26.82
N PHE A 329 36.50 8.88 -25.75
CA PHE A 329 35.53 9.95 -25.45
C PHE A 329 35.73 10.46 -24.03
N GLN A 330 35.49 11.74 -23.82
CA GLN A 330 35.43 12.36 -22.50
C GLN A 330 34.38 13.47 -22.52
N ASN A 331 33.45 13.46 -21.53
CA ASN A 331 32.33 14.42 -21.45
C ASN A 331 31.56 14.59 -22.76
N GLY A 332 31.29 13.45 -23.45
CA GLY A 332 30.57 13.43 -24.71
C GLY A 332 31.39 13.76 -25.96
N LYS A 333 32.63 14.23 -25.84
CA LYS A 333 33.47 14.63 -26.97
C LYS A 333 34.59 13.61 -27.26
N ARG A 334 35.05 13.55 -28.53
CA ARG A 334 36.21 12.73 -28.90
C ARG A 334 37.44 13.22 -28.14
N GLN A 335 38.22 12.31 -27.54
CA GLN A 335 39.36 12.59 -26.70
C GLN A 335 40.37 11.46 -26.73
N GLY A 336 41.67 11.77 -26.58
CA GLY A 336 42.75 10.79 -26.63
C GLY A 336 43.02 10.31 -28.07
N THR A 337 43.24 9.03 -28.30
CA THR A 337 43.50 8.50 -29.64
C THR A 337 42.22 7.95 -30.28
N GLY A 338 42.11 8.11 -31.61
CA GLY A 338 40.93 7.58 -32.32
C GLY A 338 41.03 7.72 -33.82
N ARG A 339 40.22 6.87 -34.52
CA ARG A 339 40.16 6.85 -35.97
C ARG A 339 38.79 7.34 -36.42
N LEU A 340 38.77 8.34 -37.27
CA LEU A 340 37.64 8.82 -38.06
C LEU A 340 37.75 8.30 -39.49
N THR A 341 36.64 7.82 -40.03
CA THR A 341 36.54 7.50 -41.45
C THR A 341 35.26 8.13 -42.00
N MET A 342 35.36 8.86 -43.09
CA MET A 342 34.21 9.53 -43.74
C MET A 342 33.80 8.74 -45.01
N ALA A 343 32.55 8.95 -45.43
CA ALA A 343 31.98 8.24 -46.61
C ALA A 343 32.69 8.56 -47.93
N ASP A 344 33.31 9.73 -48.05
CA ASP A 344 34.10 10.17 -49.22
C ASP A 344 35.48 9.54 -49.30
N GLY A 345 35.82 8.70 -48.28
CA GLY A 345 37.10 8.02 -48.20
C GLY A 345 38.18 8.79 -47.39
N PHE A 346 37.85 9.96 -46.84
CA PHE A 346 38.77 10.59 -45.89
C PHE A 346 38.89 9.74 -44.63
N ALA A 347 40.09 9.58 -44.10
CA ALA A 347 40.35 8.92 -42.84
C ALA A 347 41.40 9.66 -42.03
N TYR A 348 41.19 9.77 -40.72
CA TYR A 348 42.22 10.30 -39.80
C TYR A 348 42.42 9.29 -38.66
N ASP A 349 43.65 9.03 -38.33
CA ASP A 349 44.10 8.18 -37.25
C ASP A 349 45.15 8.94 -36.42
N GLY A 350 44.80 9.34 -35.18
CA GLY A 350 45.66 10.19 -34.40
C GLY A 350 45.00 10.71 -33.12
N ASP A 351 45.59 11.80 -32.59
CA ASP A 351 45.19 12.41 -31.34
C ASP A 351 43.96 13.32 -31.48
N TRP A 352 43.11 13.31 -30.49
CA TRP A 352 41.88 14.11 -30.35
C TRP A 352 41.82 14.85 -29.05
N GLN A 353 41.40 16.10 -29.06
CA GLN A 353 41.13 16.91 -27.88
C GLN A 353 39.86 17.75 -28.10
N GLU A 354 38.90 17.67 -27.14
CA GLU A 354 37.65 18.41 -27.18
C GLU A 354 36.85 18.27 -28.51
N GLY A 355 36.94 17.11 -29.17
CA GLY A 355 36.29 16.82 -30.45
C GLY A 355 37.10 17.11 -31.70
N GLU A 356 38.26 17.78 -31.59
CA GLU A 356 39.09 18.22 -32.70
C GLU A 356 40.36 17.36 -32.86
N MET A 357 40.78 17.16 -34.12
CA MET A 357 42.09 16.53 -34.43
C MET A 357 43.20 17.41 -33.88
N THR A 358 44.14 16.83 -33.11
CA THR A 358 45.26 17.55 -32.48
C THR A 358 46.47 16.63 -32.43
N GLY A 359 47.64 17.16 -31.96
CA GLY A 359 48.82 16.33 -31.75
C GLY A 359 49.28 15.60 -33.00
N SER A 360 49.72 14.35 -32.82
CA SER A 360 50.24 13.54 -33.92
C SER A 360 49.13 12.74 -34.63
N GLY A 361 49.18 12.67 -35.96
CA GLY A 361 48.16 11.91 -36.68
C GLY A 361 48.54 11.64 -38.13
N VAL A 362 47.77 10.70 -38.73
CA VAL A 362 47.84 10.34 -40.16
C VAL A 362 46.50 10.65 -40.77
N ALA A 363 46.44 11.50 -41.78
CA ALA A 363 45.27 11.77 -42.57
C ALA A 363 45.42 11.19 -43.97
N THR A 364 44.49 10.32 -44.37
CA THR A 364 44.34 9.83 -45.73
C THR A 364 43.20 10.57 -46.38
N TYR A 365 43.49 11.23 -47.50
CA TYR A 365 42.49 12.01 -48.23
C TYR A 365 41.78 11.17 -49.29
N SER A 366 40.59 11.58 -49.73
CA SER A 366 39.82 10.93 -50.81
C SER A 366 40.57 10.80 -52.12
N SER A 367 41.53 11.70 -52.36
CA SER A 367 42.47 11.60 -53.50
C SER A 367 43.47 10.44 -53.39
N GLY A 368 43.62 9.82 -52.24
CA GLY A 368 44.65 8.84 -51.91
C GLY A 368 45.96 9.44 -51.39
N ALA A 369 46.06 10.75 -51.29
CA ALA A 369 47.20 11.41 -50.63
C ALA A 369 47.20 11.16 -49.13
N VAL A 370 48.36 11.04 -48.50
CA VAL A 370 48.50 10.75 -47.08
C VAL A 370 49.37 11.81 -46.44
N TYR A 371 48.82 12.49 -45.39
CA TYR A 371 49.59 13.38 -44.53
C TYR A 371 49.95 12.67 -43.23
N THR A 372 51.21 12.75 -42.84
CA THR A 372 51.68 12.30 -41.52
C THR A 372 52.37 13.45 -40.85
N GLY A 373 51.88 13.90 -39.67
CA GLY A 373 52.44 15.03 -39.00
C GLY A 373 51.54 15.55 -37.85
N LEU A 374 51.81 16.81 -37.47
CA LEU A 374 51.10 17.45 -36.40
C LEU A 374 49.80 18.12 -36.85
N PHE A 375 48.81 18.13 -35.96
CA PHE A 375 47.51 18.78 -36.11
C PHE A 375 47.23 19.71 -34.94
N SER A 376 46.47 20.76 -35.22
CA SER A 376 45.89 21.64 -34.18
C SER A 376 44.56 22.19 -34.68
N ASN A 377 43.53 22.11 -33.84
CA ASN A 377 42.17 22.57 -34.17
C ASN A 377 41.65 22.04 -35.52
N GLY A 378 41.81 20.74 -35.74
CA GLY A 378 41.36 20.04 -36.95
C GLY A 378 42.19 20.30 -38.22
N LYS A 379 43.28 21.05 -38.15
CA LYS A 379 44.10 21.42 -39.29
C LYS A 379 45.55 20.93 -39.17
N ARG A 380 46.21 20.66 -40.29
CA ARG A 380 47.65 20.40 -40.32
C ARG A 380 48.39 21.61 -39.73
N GLN A 381 49.26 21.37 -38.75
CA GLN A 381 49.97 22.45 -38.01
C GLN A 381 51.33 21.92 -37.55
N GLY A 382 52.43 22.67 -37.80
CA GLY A 382 53.78 22.24 -37.44
C GLY A 382 54.40 21.27 -38.44
N GLU A 383 55.37 20.46 -38.01
CA GLU A 383 56.13 19.57 -38.89
C GLU A 383 55.24 18.42 -39.41
N GLY A 384 55.38 18.12 -40.71
CA GLY A 384 54.66 17.02 -41.33
C GLY A 384 55.05 16.77 -42.78
N THR A 385 54.67 15.57 -43.28
CA THR A 385 54.95 15.10 -44.64
C THR A 385 53.65 14.75 -45.31
N MET A 386 53.44 15.31 -46.54
CA MET A 386 52.39 14.90 -47.47
C MET A 386 52.99 13.98 -48.51
N ARG A 387 52.46 12.77 -48.64
CA ARG A 387 52.73 11.82 -49.70
C ARG A 387 51.61 11.85 -50.70
N TYR A 388 51.92 12.14 -51.95
CA TYR A 388 50.95 12.17 -53.05
C TYR A 388 50.89 10.82 -53.76
N THR A 389 49.81 10.60 -54.53
CA THR A 389 49.57 9.34 -55.24
C THR A 389 50.54 9.09 -56.39
N ASN A 390 51.18 10.12 -56.88
CA ASN A 390 52.27 10.03 -57.86
C ASN A 390 53.63 9.62 -57.27
N GLY A 391 53.67 9.37 -55.93
CA GLY A 391 54.88 9.01 -55.19
C GLY A 391 55.76 10.18 -54.76
N ALA A 392 55.36 11.41 -55.01
CA ALA A 392 56.09 12.58 -54.50
C ALA A 392 55.80 12.80 -53.01
N ASP A 393 56.81 13.17 -52.25
CA ASP A 393 56.72 13.59 -50.85
C ASP A 393 57.03 15.09 -50.72
N THR A 394 56.24 15.78 -49.88
CA THR A 394 56.48 17.17 -49.53
C THR A 394 56.51 17.26 -48.01
N SER A 395 57.69 17.62 -47.43
CA SER A 395 57.87 17.75 -45.99
C SER A 395 58.19 19.19 -45.63
N GLY A 396 57.76 19.63 -44.47
CA GLY A 396 58.00 20.97 -43.93
C GLY A 396 57.03 21.38 -42.86
N THR A 397 57.10 22.69 -42.49
CA THR A 397 56.22 23.28 -41.50
C THR A 397 54.88 23.66 -42.14
N TRP A 398 53.77 23.17 -41.55
CA TRP A 398 52.39 23.47 -41.97
C TRP A 398 51.80 24.53 -41.04
N ILE A 399 51.10 25.50 -41.61
CA ILE A 399 50.41 26.57 -40.89
C ILE A 399 48.97 26.64 -41.38
N ASN A 400 47.99 26.40 -40.46
CA ASN A 400 46.56 26.44 -40.80
C ASN A 400 46.16 25.57 -42.00
N GLY A 401 46.79 24.43 -42.18
CA GLY A 401 46.49 23.50 -43.25
C GLY A 401 47.32 23.69 -44.55
N ALA A 402 48.14 24.73 -44.66
CA ALA A 402 49.00 25.03 -45.82
C ALA A 402 50.48 24.85 -45.50
N LEU A 403 51.29 24.40 -46.45
CA LEU A 403 52.75 24.35 -46.31
C LEU A 403 53.31 25.80 -46.29
N GLU A 404 54.21 26.07 -45.35
CA GLU A 404 54.87 27.37 -45.26
C GLU A 404 55.66 27.69 -46.53
N GLY A 405 55.35 28.83 -47.20
CA GLY A 405 55.98 29.21 -48.45
C GLY A 405 55.47 28.50 -49.71
N GLY A 406 54.46 27.63 -49.61
CA GLY A 406 53.77 26.91 -50.71
C GLY A 406 52.42 27.53 -51.07
N VAL A 407 51.91 27.16 -52.27
CA VAL A 407 50.53 27.52 -52.64
C VAL A 407 49.56 26.65 -51.85
N ALA A 408 48.54 27.29 -51.22
CA ALA A 408 47.55 26.59 -50.38
C ALA A 408 46.79 25.54 -51.25
N ASP A 409 46.85 24.26 -50.83
CA ASP A 409 45.95 23.23 -51.34
C ASP A 409 44.53 23.50 -50.79
N ALA A 410 43.48 23.20 -51.62
CA ALA A 410 42.12 23.46 -51.30
C ALA A 410 41.69 22.85 -49.94
N PRO A 411 40.91 23.54 -49.13
CA PRO A 411 40.57 23.12 -47.76
C PRO A 411 39.66 21.89 -47.78
N SER A 412 40.09 20.79 -47.17
CA SER A 412 39.17 19.77 -46.75
C SER A 412 38.50 20.22 -45.45
N ALA A 413 37.31 20.78 -45.53
CA ALA A 413 36.49 21.06 -44.35
C ALA A 413 36.06 19.73 -43.75
N VAL A 414 36.64 19.38 -42.61
CA VAL A 414 36.07 18.34 -41.73
C VAL A 414 34.88 18.97 -41.05
N ALA A 415 33.67 18.57 -41.49
CA ALA A 415 32.46 19.03 -40.81
C ALA A 415 32.49 18.63 -39.32
N ASN A 416 32.19 19.55 -38.47
CA ASN A 416 32.09 19.31 -37.04
C ASN A 416 30.81 18.53 -36.81
N THR A 417 30.85 17.18 -36.72
CA THR A 417 29.73 16.27 -36.57
C THR A 417 29.30 16.07 -35.10
N ASP A 418 29.85 16.84 -34.18
CA ASP A 418 29.53 16.72 -32.73
C ASP A 418 28.39 17.66 -32.26
N GLN A 419 27.54 18.17 -33.15
CA GLN A 419 26.33 18.85 -32.73
C GLN A 419 25.18 17.84 -32.54
N ASN A 420 24.91 17.51 -31.28
CA ASN A 420 23.74 17.10 -30.50
C ASN A 420 24.06 16.01 -29.49
#